data_d177614fcfb71b4d2795b0911da33a49
#
_entry.id   d177614fcfb71b4d2795b0911da33a49
#
_cell.length_a   1.000
_cell.length_b   1.000
_cell.length_c   1.000
_cell.angle_alpha   90.00
_cell.angle_beta   90.00
_cell.angle_gamma   90.00
#
_symmetry.space_group_name_H-M   'P 1'
#
loop_
_entity.id
_entity.type
_entity.pdbx_description
1 polymer ?
#
loop_
_entity_poly.entity_id
_entity_poly.type
_entity_poly.pdbx_seq_one_letter_code
_entity_poly.pdbx_strand_id
1 'polypeptide(L)'
;ISLGLVGSEMCIRDRRGTGIAKRTHEYVATKMKEAKAVIALYGDEFVGFSYIETWGNKQYVTTSGLIVDPKFRGLGVAKRIKDLTFTLARTRWPHAKIFSLTSGAAVMAMNTQLGYHPVTFADLTDDEAFWRGCEGCINVDVLKRTGRKYCICTGMLYDPEEHLPAKLPENVIERIKKLES
;
A
#
# COMPACT_ATOMS: atom_id res chain seq x y z
N ILE A 1 5.64 19.80 8.13
CA ILE A 1 4.36 19.10 7.97
C ILE A 1 3.35 19.79 8.85
N SER A 2 2.32 20.36 8.23
CA SER A 2 1.27 21.07 8.95
C SER A 2 0.44 20.08 9.79
N LEU A 3 0.24 20.38 11.07
CA LEU A 3 -0.69 19.64 11.94
C LEU A 3 -2.10 19.56 11.34
N GLY A 4 -2.49 20.56 10.54
CA GLY A 4 -3.76 20.58 9.80
C GLY A 4 -3.90 19.43 8.81
N LEU A 5 -2.82 19.01 8.11
CA LEU A 5 -2.86 17.88 7.16
C LEU A 5 -3.12 16.56 7.89
N VAL A 6 -2.52 16.34 9.04
CA VAL A 6 -2.74 15.14 9.86
C VAL A 6 -4.18 15.11 10.39
N GLY A 7 -4.69 16.24 10.86
CA GLY A 7 -6.08 16.36 11.31
C GLY A 7 -7.09 16.10 10.20
N SER A 8 -6.86 16.61 9.00
CA SER A 8 -7.73 16.38 7.82
C SER A 8 -7.74 14.91 7.43
N GLU A 9 -6.57 14.24 7.40
CA GLU A 9 -6.47 12.79 7.13
C GLU A 9 -7.31 12.00 8.14
N MET A 10 -7.16 12.28 9.42
CA MET A 10 -7.90 11.59 10.49
C MET A 10 -9.41 11.78 10.36
N CYS A 11 -9.89 13.01 10.09
CA CYS A 11 -11.32 13.27 9.90
C CYS A 11 -11.92 12.48 8.74
N ILE A 12 -11.21 12.35 7.61
CA ILE A 12 -11.69 11.59 6.46
C ILE A 12 -11.72 10.09 6.78
N ARG A 13 -10.72 9.61 7.49
CA ARG A 13 -10.63 8.21 7.94
C ARG A 13 -11.78 7.84 8.85
N ASP A 14 -12.09 8.66 9.83
CA ASP A 14 -13.18 8.42 10.79
C ASP A 14 -14.55 8.39 10.11
N ARG A 15 -14.77 9.23 9.10
CA ARG A 15 -16.01 9.23 8.30
C ARG A 15 -16.18 8.01 7.41
N ARG A 16 -15.12 7.26 7.13
CA ARG A 16 -15.20 6.08 6.26
C ARG A 16 -15.82 4.85 6.93
N GLY A 17 -15.96 4.86 8.26
CA GLY A 17 -16.57 3.78 9.01
C GLY A 17 -15.66 2.55 9.19
N THR A 18 -16.27 1.38 9.29
CA THR A 18 -15.61 0.11 9.60
C THR A 18 -14.66 -0.36 8.49
N GLY A 19 -13.56 -1.01 8.87
CA GLY A 19 -12.63 -1.69 7.96
C GLY A 19 -11.30 -0.97 7.70
N ILE A 20 -11.07 0.20 8.31
CA ILE A 20 -9.77 0.84 8.33
C ILE A 20 -9.23 0.85 9.76
N ALA A 21 -8.05 0.26 9.96
CA ALA A 21 -7.41 0.28 11.25
C ALA A 21 -7.15 1.74 11.71
N LYS A 22 -7.59 2.06 12.93
CA LYS A 22 -7.32 3.37 13.54
C LYS A 22 -5.81 3.57 13.71
N ARG A 23 -5.35 4.77 13.42
CA ARG A 23 -3.96 5.19 13.61
C ARG A 23 -3.93 6.48 14.42
N THR A 24 -2.90 6.66 15.24
CA THR A 24 -2.71 7.89 15.99
C THR A 24 -2.21 9.02 15.08
N HIS A 25 -2.45 10.27 15.47
CA HIS A 25 -1.90 11.44 14.77
C HIS A 25 -0.37 11.37 14.65
N GLU A 26 0.29 10.93 15.71
CA GLU A 26 1.74 10.78 15.75
C GLU A 26 2.23 9.75 14.72
N TYR A 27 1.54 8.60 14.61
CA TYR A 27 1.87 7.58 13.62
C TYR A 27 1.78 8.13 12.20
N VAL A 28 0.68 8.80 11.86
CA VAL A 28 0.47 9.40 10.53
C VAL A 28 1.53 10.48 10.24
N ALA A 29 1.78 11.38 11.21
CA ALA A 29 2.81 12.41 11.09
C ALA A 29 4.21 11.82 10.88
N THR A 30 4.53 10.71 11.54
CA THR A 30 5.79 10.00 11.36
C THR A 30 5.94 9.50 9.92
N LYS A 31 4.88 8.90 9.34
CA LYS A 31 4.93 8.44 7.93
C LYS A 31 5.17 9.59 6.95
N MET A 32 4.58 10.75 7.22
CA MET A 32 4.84 11.97 6.43
C MET A 32 6.28 12.44 6.57
N LYS A 33 6.81 12.54 7.81
CA LYS A 33 8.18 12.98 8.10
C LYS A 33 9.25 12.05 7.50
N GLU A 34 9.00 10.74 7.51
CA GLU A 34 9.90 9.73 6.96
C GLU A 34 9.82 9.60 5.43
N ALA A 35 9.04 10.46 4.77
CA ALA A 35 8.74 10.37 3.33
C ALA A 35 8.19 8.99 2.92
N LYS A 36 7.42 8.35 3.80
CA LYS A 36 6.72 7.09 3.57
C LYS A 36 5.25 7.29 3.19
N ALA A 37 4.85 8.51 2.84
CA ALA A 37 3.47 8.86 2.54
C ALA A 37 3.36 9.59 1.20
N VAL A 38 2.21 9.43 0.57
CA VAL A 38 1.75 10.21 -0.58
C VAL A 38 0.56 11.04 -0.12
N ILE A 39 0.63 12.35 -0.31
CA ILE A 39 -0.39 13.32 0.05
C ILE A 39 -0.87 13.99 -1.24
N ALA A 40 -2.18 14.01 -1.45
CA ALA A 40 -2.80 14.76 -2.52
C ALA A 40 -3.40 16.05 -1.96
N LEU A 41 -3.13 17.18 -2.62
CA LEU A 41 -3.63 18.50 -2.28
C LEU A 41 -4.30 19.14 -3.51
N TYR A 42 -5.28 19.98 -3.27
CA TYR A 42 -5.84 20.93 -4.22
C TYR A 42 -5.67 22.33 -3.67
N GLY A 43 -4.66 23.07 -4.17
CA GLY A 43 -4.14 24.24 -3.44
C GLY A 43 -3.65 23.79 -2.06
N ASP A 44 -4.21 24.41 -1.02
CA ASP A 44 -3.93 24.07 0.39
C ASP A 44 -4.92 23.07 0.99
N GLU A 45 -5.95 22.65 0.23
CA GLU A 45 -6.98 21.73 0.70
C GLU A 45 -6.47 20.28 0.61
N PHE A 46 -6.64 19.53 1.72
CA PHE A 46 -6.30 18.11 1.76
C PHE A 46 -7.32 17.28 0.97
N VAL A 47 -6.82 16.52 -0.01
CA VAL A 47 -7.64 15.72 -0.92
C VAL A 47 -7.56 14.23 -0.63
N GLY A 48 -6.38 13.73 -0.29
CA GLY A 48 -6.22 12.31 -0.04
C GLY A 48 -4.82 11.92 0.44
N PHE A 49 -4.70 10.65 0.85
CA PHE A 49 -3.51 10.14 1.51
C PHE A 49 -3.34 8.64 1.29
N SER A 50 -2.12 8.17 1.30
CA SER A 50 -1.74 6.77 1.47
C SER A 50 -0.32 6.70 2.01
N TYR A 51 0.07 5.60 2.61
CA TYR A 51 1.42 5.42 3.13
C TYR A 51 1.92 3.99 2.93
N ILE A 52 3.23 3.83 3.09
CA ILE A 52 3.92 2.54 3.04
C ILE A 52 4.57 2.24 4.40
N GLU A 53 4.71 0.95 4.71
CA GLU A 53 5.44 0.45 5.87
C GLU A 53 6.18 -0.83 5.51
N THR A 54 7.32 -1.08 6.16
CA THR A 54 8.17 -2.25 5.94
C THR A 54 8.04 -3.26 7.06
N TRP A 55 8.14 -4.55 6.72
CA TRP A 55 7.99 -5.68 7.62
C TRP A 55 9.02 -6.76 7.28
N GLY A 56 9.25 -7.69 8.22
CA GLY A 56 10.16 -8.80 7.99
C GLY A 56 11.54 -8.35 7.51
N ASN A 57 12.18 -7.43 8.24
CA ASN A 57 13.48 -6.86 7.87
C ASN A 57 13.51 -6.28 6.42
N LYS A 58 12.46 -5.56 6.03
CA LYS A 58 12.28 -4.93 4.71
C LYS A 58 12.09 -5.91 3.55
N GLN A 59 11.80 -7.18 3.82
CA GLN A 59 11.43 -8.15 2.78
C GLN A 59 10.03 -7.90 2.23
N TYR A 60 9.18 -7.27 3.04
CA TYR A 60 7.82 -6.93 2.68
C TYR A 60 7.54 -5.44 2.87
N VAL A 61 6.71 -4.89 1.99
CA VAL A 61 6.17 -3.52 2.08
C VAL A 61 4.67 -3.57 2.00
N THR A 62 3.97 -2.90 2.91
CA THR A 62 2.53 -2.66 2.78
C THR A 62 2.25 -1.32 2.15
N THR A 63 1.24 -1.27 1.28
CA THR A 63 0.58 -0.02 0.89
C THR A 63 -0.73 0.09 1.65
N SER A 64 -0.88 1.12 2.47
CA SER A 64 -1.93 1.22 3.48
C SER A 64 -2.57 2.60 3.53
N GLY A 65 -3.75 2.68 4.14
CA GLY A 65 -4.38 3.94 4.50
C GLY A 65 -4.86 4.79 3.32
N LEU A 66 -5.19 4.16 2.18
CA LEU A 66 -5.71 4.89 1.03
C LEU A 66 -7.06 5.52 1.34
N ILE A 67 -7.08 6.84 1.39
CA ILE A 67 -8.28 7.65 1.59
C ILE A 67 -8.34 8.79 0.59
N VAL A 68 -9.56 9.20 0.22
CA VAL A 68 -9.83 10.38 -0.60
C VAL A 68 -11.06 11.08 -0.02
N ASP A 69 -10.97 12.39 0.12
CA ASP A 69 -12.09 13.21 0.57
C ASP A 69 -13.30 12.98 -0.34
N PRO A 70 -14.51 12.81 0.23
CA PRO A 70 -15.73 12.57 -0.54
C PRO A 70 -15.96 13.56 -1.69
N LYS A 71 -15.60 14.83 -1.50
CA LYS A 71 -15.74 15.87 -2.54
C LYS A 71 -14.93 15.60 -3.82
N PHE A 72 -13.83 14.85 -3.70
CA PHE A 72 -12.89 14.59 -4.80
C PHE A 72 -12.95 13.13 -5.29
N ARG A 73 -13.94 12.36 -4.86
CA ARG A 73 -14.16 11.00 -5.34
C ARG A 73 -14.69 11.01 -6.78
N GLY A 74 -14.45 9.93 -7.52
CA GLY A 74 -14.84 9.83 -8.92
C GLY A 74 -13.91 10.54 -9.92
N LEU A 75 -12.94 11.33 -9.44
CA LEU A 75 -11.99 12.10 -10.24
C LEU A 75 -10.64 11.37 -10.51
N GLY A 76 -10.54 10.08 -10.21
CA GLY A 76 -9.32 9.30 -10.41
C GLY A 76 -8.22 9.53 -9.36
N VAL A 77 -8.45 10.36 -8.34
CA VAL A 77 -7.47 10.70 -7.30
C VAL A 77 -6.96 9.47 -6.56
N ALA A 78 -7.84 8.54 -6.17
CA ALA A 78 -7.45 7.31 -5.47
C ALA A 78 -6.47 6.47 -6.30
N LYS A 79 -6.72 6.34 -7.61
CA LYS A 79 -5.84 5.63 -8.53
C LYS A 79 -4.46 6.31 -8.58
N ARG A 80 -4.43 7.62 -8.74
CA ARG A 80 -3.18 8.39 -8.80
C ARG A 80 -2.35 8.26 -7.51
N ILE A 81 -3.00 8.36 -6.34
CA ILE A 81 -2.33 8.14 -5.05
C ILE A 81 -1.79 6.72 -4.96
N LYS A 82 -2.58 5.72 -5.39
CA LYS A 82 -2.16 4.31 -5.35
C LYS A 82 -0.96 4.05 -6.26
N ASP A 83 -0.97 4.57 -7.48
CA ASP A 83 0.15 4.47 -8.44
C ASP A 83 1.44 5.06 -7.84
N LEU A 84 1.34 6.27 -7.25
CA LEU A 84 2.49 6.93 -6.62
C LEU A 84 2.97 6.20 -5.37
N THR A 85 2.05 5.68 -4.54
CA THR A 85 2.41 4.90 -3.35
C THR A 85 3.13 3.60 -3.73
N PHE A 86 2.66 2.93 -4.79
CA PHE A 86 3.31 1.75 -5.34
C PHE A 86 4.70 2.08 -5.89
N THR A 87 4.82 3.13 -6.69
CA THR A 87 6.11 3.61 -7.21
C THR A 87 7.09 3.94 -6.09
N LEU A 88 6.62 4.62 -5.03
CA LEU A 88 7.43 4.94 -3.85
C LEU A 88 7.96 3.66 -3.18
N ALA A 89 7.12 2.64 -3.02
CA ALA A 89 7.52 1.35 -2.46
C ALA A 89 8.58 0.66 -3.33
N ARG A 90 8.35 0.60 -4.64
CA ARG A 90 9.27 -0.01 -5.62
C ARG A 90 10.62 0.70 -5.69
N THR A 91 10.61 2.03 -5.62
CA THR A 91 11.85 2.84 -5.66
C THR A 91 12.69 2.65 -4.40
N ARG A 92 12.05 2.60 -3.24
CA ARG A 92 12.77 2.50 -1.96
C ARG A 92 13.23 1.08 -1.63
N TRP A 93 12.45 0.07 -2.04
CA TRP A 93 12.73 -1.35 -1.76
C TRP A 93 12.43 -2.20 -3.01
N PRO A 94 13.30 -2.15 -4.02
CA PRO A 94 13.04 -2.75 -5.34
C PRO A 94 12.88 -4.28 -5.31
N HIS A 95 13.44 -4.94 -4.29
CA HIS A 95 13.39 -6.39 -4.13
C HIS A 95 12.34 -6.87 -3.12
N ALA A 96 11.69 -5.94 -2.42
CA ALA A 96 10.67 -6.30 -1.45
C ALA A 96 9.35 -6.69 -2.13
N LYS A 97 8.70 -7.72 -1.61
CA LYS A 97 7.31 -8.04 -1.96
C LYS A 97 6.38 -6.95 -1.43
N ILE A 98 5.44 -6.51 -2.25
CA ILE A 98 4.51 -5.45 -1.84
C ILE A 98 3.13 -6.05 -1.67
N PHE A 99 2.50 -5.83 -0.51
CA PHE A 99 1.19 -6.37 -0.27
C PHE A 99 0.20 -5.36 0.31
N SER A 100 -1.06 -5.71 0.27
CA SER A 100 -2.17 -4.91 0.77
C SER A 100 -3.29 -5.82 1.25
N LEU A 101 -3.89 -5.50 2.39
CA LEU A 101 -5.13 -6.11 2.85
C LEU A 101 -6.30 -5.18 2.55
N THR A 102 -7.29 -5.67 1.84
CA THR A 102 -8.47 -4.87 1.49
C THR A 102 -9.75 -5.70 1.41
N SER A 103 -10.87 -5.09 1.81
CA SER A 103 -12.23 -5.60 1.59
C SER A 103 -12.94 -4.86 0.45
N GLY A 104 -12.29 -3.86 -0.16
CA GLY A 104 -12.91 -2.99 -1.16
C GLY A 104 -12.61 -3.44 -2.60
N ALA A 105 -13.65 -3.77 -3.37
CA ALA A 105 -13.53 -4.19 -4.77
C ALA A 105 -12.75 -3.16 -5.63
N ALA A 106 -12.97 -1.86 -5.43
CA ALA A 106 -12.25 -0.81 -6.15
C ALA A 106 -10.74 -0.84 -5.87
N VAL A 107 -10.33 -1.11 -4.62
CA VAL A 107 -8.91 -1.23 -4.26
C VAL A 107 -8.33 -2.52 -4.84
N MET A 108 -9.08 -3.63 -4.83
CA MET A 108 -8.64 -4.87 -5.49
C MET A 108 -8.39 -4.64 -6.98
N ALA A 109 -9.32 -3.98 -7.69
CA ALA A 109 -9.16 -3.67 -9.11
C ALA A 109 -7.90 -2.80 -9.38
N MET A 110 -7.66 -1.77 -8.58
CA MET A 110 -6.44 -0.96 -8.70
C MET A 110 -5.17 -1.77 -8.44
N ASN A 111 -5.18 -2.65 -7.43
CA ASN A 111 -4.05 -3.52 -7.14
C ASN A 111 -3.77 -4.49 -8.31
N THR A 112 -4.80 -5.11 -8.88
CA THR A 112 -4.65 -6.00 -10.05
C THR A 112 -4.04 -5.26 -11.25
N GLN A 113 -4.44 -4.02 -11.51
CA GLN A 113 -3.83 -3.20 -12.57
C GLN A 113 -2.35 -2.91 -12.34
N LEU A 114 -1.89 -2.91 -11.09
CA LEU A 114 -0.49 -2.74 -10.71
C LEU A 114 0.30 -4.06 -10.69
N GLY A 115 -0.33 -5.18 -11.04
CA GLY A 115 0.29 -6.49 -11.08
C GLY A 115 0.21 -7.28 -9.75
N TYR A 116 -0.58 -6.84 -8.78
CA TYR A 116 -0.86 -7.67 -7.61
C TYR A 116 -1.84 -8.79 -7.98
N HIS A 117 -1.67 -9.94 -7.34
CA HIS A 117 -2.63 -11.03 -7.40
C HIS A 117 -3.16 -11.39 -6.00
N PRO A 118 -4.35 -11.98 -5.89
CA PRO A 118 -4.88 -12.47 -4.60
C PRO A 118 -4.04 -13.63 -4.07
N VAL A 119 -3.77 -13.59 -2.77
CA VAL A 119 -2.99 -14.63 -2.07
C VAL A 119 -3.65 -15.02 -0.75
N THR A 120 -3.25 -16.15 -0.20
CA THR A 120 -3.60 -16.50 1.18
C THR A 120 -2.80 -15.66 2.17
N PHE A 121 -3.26 -15.56 3.40
CA PHE A 121 -2.50 -14.83 4.43
C PHE A 121 -1.19 -15.53 4.81
N ALA A 122 -1.07 -16.83 4.50
CA ALA A 122 0.16 -17.58 4.69
C ALA A 122 1.31 -17.14 3.76
N ASP A 123 0.97 -16.52 2.63
CA ASP A 123 1.95 -16.00 1.66
C ASP A 123 2.43 -14.57 1.99
N LEU A 124 1.87 -13.99 3.05
CA LEU A 124 2.23 -12.67 3.54
C LEU A 124 3.33 -12.77 4.62
N THR A 125 3.71 -11.62 5.16
CA THR A 125 4.71 -11.57 6.23
C THR A 125 4.24 -12.30 7.50
N ASP A 126 5.15 -12.96 8.18
CA ASP A 126 4.96 -13.53 9.52
C ASP A 126 5.30 -12.53 10.65
N ASP A 127 5.71 -11.30 10.30
CA ASP A 127 6.07 -10.26 11.26
C ASP A 127 4.90 -9.92 12.20
N GLU A 128 5.06 -10.25 13.47
CA GLU A 128 4.06 -10.02 14.51
C GLU A 128 3.67 -8.54 14.66
N ALA A 129 4.59 -7.61 14.34
CA ALA A 129 4.31 -6.20 14.41
C ALA A 129 3.27 -5.78 13.34
N PHE A 130 3.27 -6.43 12.17
CA PHE A 130 2.22 -6.25 11.18
C PHE A 130 0.86 -6.73 11.70
N TRP A 131 0.80 -7.95 12.23
CA TRP A 131 -0.45 -8.59 12.67
C TRP A 131 -1.08 -7.89 13.88
N ARG A 132 -0.26 -7.31 14.78
CA ARG A 132 -0.77 -6.43 15.84
C ARG A 132 -1.59 -5.25 15.30
N GLY A 133 -1.31 -4.80 14.08
CA GLY A 133 -2.11 -3.77 13.41
C GLY A 133 -3.55 -4.17 13.12
N CYS A 134 -3.88 -5.47 13.14
CA CYS A 134 -5.24 -5.98 12.99
C CYS A 134 -6.00 -6.11 14.32
N GLU A 135 -5.35 -5.97 15.47
CA GLU A 135 -5.99 -6.13 16.80
C GLU A 135 -7.12 -5.13 17.05
N GLY A 136 -7.00 -3.92 16.51
CA GLY A 136 -8.04 -2.90 16.59
C GLY A 136 -9.13 -3.01 15.52
N CYS A 137 -9.13 -4.05 14.70
CA CYS A 137 -10.11 -4.25 13.65
C CYS A 137 -11.38 -4.93 14.20
N ILE A 138 -12.54 -4.49 13.73
CA ILE A 138 -13.84 -5.09 14.09
C ILE A 138 -13.93 -6.59 13.72
N ASN A 139 -13.14 -7.05 12.75
CA ASN A 139 -13.13 -8.42 12.25
C ASN A 139 -11.97 -9.25 12.83
N VAL A 140 -11.33 -8.81 13.89
CA VAL A 140 -10.18 -9.49 14.48
C VAL A 140 -10.51 -10.90 14.99
N ASP A 141 -11.76 -11.15 15.39
CA ASP A 141 -12.23 -12.46 15.79
C ASP A 141 -12.12 -13.50 14.67
N VAL A 142 -12.44 -13.13 13.43
CA VAL A 142 -12.28 -13.99 12.24
C VAL A 142 -10.81 -14.37 12.05
N LEU A 143 -9.92 -13.41 12.15
CA LEU A 143 -8.49 -13.63 12.01
C LEU A 143 -7.95 -14.57 13.10
N LYS A 144 -8.35 -14.35 14.36
CA LYS A 144 -7.92 -15.17 15.51
C LYS A 144 -8.41 -16.61 15.43
N ARG A 145 -9.72 -16.83 15.20
CA ARG A 145 -10.31 -18.19 15.14
C ARG A 145 -9.84 -19.01 13.95
N THR A 146 -9.33 -18.38 12.90
CA THR A 146 -8.76 -19.07 11.73
C THR A 146 -7.23 -19.24 11.81
N GLY A 147 -6.60 -18.91 12.94
CA GLY A 147 -5.16 -18.97 13.11
C GLY A 147 -4.41 -18.12 12.08
N ARG A 148 -4.95 -16.96 11.75
CA ARG A 148 -4.44 -16.01 10.73
C ARG A 148 -4.44 -16.53 9.29
N LYS A 149 -5.19 -17.60 9.00
CA LYS A 149 -5.26 -18.12 7.62
C LYS A 149 -6.25 -17.37 6.75
N TYR A 150 -7.32 -16.83 7.35
CA TYR A 150 -8.42 -16.17 6.66
C TYR A 150 -8.93 -14.95 7.43
N CYS A 151 -9.42 -13.97 6.68
CA CYS A 151 -10.16 -12.82 7.18
C CYS A 151 -11.17 -12.36 6.12
N ILE A 152 -11.99 -11.34 6.43
CA ILE A 152 -12.87 -10.66 5.47
C ILE A 152 -12.07 -9.89 4.42
N CYS A 153 -10.87 -9.42 4.78
CA CYS A 153 -9.96 -8.81 3.83
C CYS A 153 -9.35 -9.84 2.87
N THR A 154 -9.18 -9.46 1.62
CA THR A 154 -8.35 -10.17 0.65
C THR A 154 -6.91 -9.71 0.78
N GLY A 155 -5.98 -10.66 0.92
CA GLY A 155 -4.56 -10.41 0.75
C GLY A 155 -4.24 -10.27 -0.73
N MET A 156 -3.53 -9.21 -1.11
CA MET A 156 -3.06 -9.03 -2.48
C MET A 156 -1.57 -8.76 -2.47
N LEU A 157 -0.81 -9.53 -3.23
CA LEU A 157 0.64 -9.53 -3.27
C LEU A 157 1.15 -9.15 -4.65
N TYR A 158 2.15 -8.30 -4.69
CA TYR A 158 3.02 -8.06 -5.83
C TYR A 158 4.40 -8.62 -5.50
N ASP A 159 4.84 -9.63 -6.24
CA ASP A 159 6.19 -10.17 -6.15
C ASP A 159 7.05 -9.56 -7.26
N PRO A 160 8.12 -8.81 -6.94
CA PRO A 160 8.98 -8.23 -7.97
C PRO A 160 9.65 -9.28 -8.85
N GLU A 161 9.89 -10.49 -8.35
CA GLU A 161 10.54 -11.57 -9.13
C GLU A 161 9.64 -12.08 -10.25
N GLU A 162 8.32 -12.03 -10.10
CA GLU A 162 7.35 -12.40 -11.13
C GLU A 162 7.27 -11.37 -12.26
N HIS A 163 7.80 -10.16 -12.03
CA HIS A 163 7.75 -9.02 -12.95
C HIS A 163 9.14 -8.60 -13.46
N LEU A 164 10.13 -9.46 -13.33
CA LEU A 164 11.43 -9.24 -13.96
C LEU A 164 11.23 -9.11 -15.47
N PRO A 165 11.88 -8.15 -16.14
CA PRO A 165 11.85 -8.09 -17.58
C PRO A 165 12.35 -9.42 -18.12
N ALA A 166 11.67 -9.97 -19.13
CA ALA A 166 12.16 -11.13 -19.86
C ALA A 166 13.63 -10.87 -20.23
N LYS A 167 14.51 -11.86 -19.99
CA LYS A 167 15.92 -11.72 -20.37
C LYS A 167 15.95 -11.30 -21.82
N LEU A 168 16.57 -10.17 -22.10
CA LEU A 168 16.73 -9.71 -23.47
C LEU A 168 17.45 -10.82 -24.26
N PRO A 169 17.01 -11.15 -25.49
CA PRO A 169 17.70 -12.10 -26.34
C PRO A 169 19.17 -11.71 -26.48
N GLU A 170 20.08 -12.70 -26.50
CA GLU A 170 21.53 -12.45 -26.53
C GLU A 170 21.93 -11.53 -27.67
N ASN A 171 21.32 -11.68 -28.85
CA ASN A 171 21.56 -10.82 -30.00
C ASN A 171 21.20 -9.34 -29.76
N VAL A 172 20.23 -9.06 -28.87
CA VAL A 172 19.84 -7.69 -28.47
C VAL A 172 20.88 -7.13 -27.48
N ILE A 173 21.32 -7.95 -26.53
CA ILE A 173 22.37 -7.58 -25.56
C ILE A 173 23.68 -7.24 -26.29
N GLU A 174 24.08 -8.05 -27.28
CA GLU A 174 25.28 -7.77 -28.09
C GLU A 174 25.19 -6.46 -28.89
N ARG A 175 24.00 -6.16 -29.42
CA ARG A 175 23.78 -4.87 -30.13
C ARG A 175 23.86 -3.68 -29.20
N ILE A 176 23.33 -3.78 -27.97
CA ILE A 176 23.44 -2.72 -26.96
C ILE A 176 24.92 -2.48 -26.61
N LYS A 177 25.69 -3.56 -26.35
CA LYS A 177 27.12 -3.46 -26.03
C LYS A 177 27.95 -2.82 -27.16
N LYS A 178 27.56 -3.04 -28.43
CA LYS A 178 28.21 -2.41 -29.58
C LYS A 178 27.87 -0.94 -29.77
N LEU A 179 26.78 -0.44 -29.16
CA LEU A 179 26.39 0.95 -29.22
C LEU A 179 27.05 1.78 -28.09
N GLU A 180 27.51 1.10 -27.04
CA GLU A 180 28.17 1.72 -25.87
C GLU A 180 29.73 1.69 -25.99
N SER A 181 30.28 1.02 -27.01
CA SER A 181 31.69 0.97 -27.34
C SER A 181 32.06 1.98 -28.44
#